data_a7151131890016070608f6ba237909aa
#
_entry.id   a7151131890016070608f6ba237909aa
#
_cell.length_a   1.000
_cell.length_b   1.000
_cell.length_c   1.000
_cell.angle_alpha   90.00
_cell.angle_beta   90.00
_cell.angle_gamma   90.00
#
_symmetry.space_group_name_H-M   'P 1'
#
loop_
_entity.id
_entity.type
_entity.pdbx_description
1 polymer ?
#
loop_
_entity_poly.entity_id
_entity_poly.type
_entity_poly.pdbx_seq_one_letter_code
_entity_poly.pdbx_strand_id
1 'polypeptide(L)'
;LSREGFDVFFNLCAGAWDEESPGIEVVQTLEQLNVPFTGATSEYFEPSRDAMKRVCSAWGIGYPAFVMARNDEDIDRAAAHLRFPMIVKHPSSYSSIDLTRNSRVETVFSLRYRARKMMEKYGAALIEEFIEGREFTVLVAENPDDLAKPVTYIPVEFSFPPGERFKHSDMKWKDYHAMKEAPVEDPELGERLRKVSADFFIGMRGASFGRCDLRMDAQGDLFMLEINPNCGVYYAPSDPGSADLALLNDPAGHQGFTDLLLRAALARHARIQRGWEVLPDPGNGYAVYAARDIQEGETIIHLEESAHSLVTRSWVDTTWDDQRREWFRKNAWPLTDEVWVTWSQEPEDWKPINHSCDPNAWLEGFNLVARRSIPRGEEIRVDYATYGNNLLAPFDCECGSSRCRGRVREDDHLQPFMDRYGLHLSDWVRQKRNSSAPD
;
A
#
# COMPACT_ATOMS: atom_id res chain seq x y z
N LEU A 1 1.30 -27.92 12.61
CA LEU A 1 0.24 -26.94 12.28
C LEU A 1 -0.50 -27.33 11.01
N SER A 2 0.18 -27.52 9.88
CA SER A 2 -0.46 -27.84 8.59
C SER A 2 -1.21 -29.17 8.56
N ARG A 3 -1.05 -30.06 9.56
CA ARG A 3 -1.69 -31.38 9.63
C ARG A 3 -2.98 -31.41 10.43
N GLU A 4 -3.36 -30.33 11.09
CA GLU A 4 -4.46 -30.33 12.06
C GLU A 4 -5.77 -29.75 11.51
N GLY A 5 -5.79 -29.28 10.25
CA GLY A 5 -7.03 -28.89 9.55
C GLY A 5 -7.68 -27.61 10.08
N PHE A 6 -6.89 -26.63 10.51
CA PHE A 6 -7.39 -25.31 10.84
C PHE A 6 -7.61 -24.46 9.58
N ASP A 7 -8.70 -23.71 9.53
CA ASP A 7 -9.04 -22.82 8.42
C ASP A 7 -8.20 -21.53 8.43
N VAL A 8 -7.82 -21.04 9.62
CA VAL A 8 -7.05 -19.80 9.79
C VAL A 8 -6.30 -19.78 11.13
N PHE A 9 -5.12 -19.16 11.16
CA PHE A 9 -4.34 -18.94 12.38
C PHE A 9 -4.53 -17.51 12.87
N PHE A 10 -5.01 -17.36 14.10
CA PHE A 10 -5.09 -16.04 14.75
C PHE A 10 -3.75 -15.73 15.38
N ASN A 11 -2.91 -14.95 14.68
CA ASN A 11 -1.56 -14.64 15.10
C ASN A 11 -1.55 -13.44 16.08
N LEU A 12 -1.07 -13.67 17.30
CA LEU A 12 -0.87 -12.66 18.35
C LEU A 12 0.62 -12.40 18.64
N CYS A 13 1.52 -12.97 17.83
CA CYS A 13 2.96 -12.80 18.01
C CYS A 13 3.38 -11.48 17.37
N ALA A 14 3.73 -10.50 18.20
CA ALA A 14 4.07 -9.14 17.81
C ALA A 14 5.42 -8.69 18.39
N GLY A 15 6.30 -9.64 18.77
CA GLY A 15 7.62 -9.35 19.31
C GLY A 15 8.51 -8.60 18.31
N ALA A 16 9.22 -7.58 18.80
CA ALA A 16 10.19 -6.83 18.03
C ALA A 16 11.46 -7.63 17.77
N TRP A 17 12.22 -7.22 16.76
CA TRP A 17 13.51 -7.84 16.43
C TRP A 17 14.54 -7.85 17.58
N ASP A 18 14.40 -6.96 18.56
CA ASP A 18 15.26 -6.81 19.73
C ASP A 18 14.60 -7.29 21.04
N GLU A 19 13.45 -7.97 20.95
CA GLU A 19 12.75 -8.59 22.07
C GLU A 19 12.90 -10.11 22.04
N GLU A 20 12.89 -10.76 23.20
CA GLU A 20 12.88 -12.23 23.31
C GLU A 20 11.50 -12.84 23.04
N SER A 21 10.52 -12.03 22.62
CA SER A 21 9.15 -12.46 22.32
C SER A 21 9.02 -12.92 20.88
N PRO A 22 8.19 -13.96 20.60
CA PRO A 22 7.94 -14.41 19.22
C PRO A 22 7.38 -13.27 18.35
N GLY A 23 7.95 -13.10 17.18
CA GLY A 23 7.63 -12.00 16.27
C GLY A 23 7.63 -12.41 14.81
N ILE A 24 8.48 -11.78 14.02
CA ILE A 24 8.54 -11.96 12.56
C ILE A 24 8.81 -13.42 12.13
N GLU A 25 9.52 -14.20 12.91
CA GLU A 25 9.84 -15.60 12.61
C GLU A 25 8.56 -16.46 12.56
N VAL A 26 7.57 -16.13 13.38
CA VAL A 26 6.26 -16.80 13.36
C VAL A 26 5.55 -16.48 12.07
N VAL A 27 5.54 -15.21 11.67
CA VAL A 27 4.93 -14.77 10.40
C VAL A 27 5.59 -15.45 9.20
N GLN A 28 6.92 -15.42 9.13
CA GLN A 28 7.68 -16.10 8.07
C GLN A 28 7.39 -17.61 8.02
N THR A 29 7.23 -18.24 9.18
CA THR A 29 6.86 -19.67 9.26
C THR A 29 5.45 -19.91 8.72
N LEU A 30 4.46 -19.06 9.04
CA LEU A 30 3.09 -19.16 8.53
C LEU A 30 3.04 -18.92 7.01
N GLU A 31 3.82 -17.98 6.49
CA GLU A 31 3.97 -17.74 5.05
C GLU A 31 4.61 -18.94 4.33
N GLN A 32 5.69 -19.52 4.89
CA GLN A 32 6.33 -20.73 4.33
C GLN A 32 5.41 -21.96 4.34
N LEU A 33 4.58 -22.09 5.37
CA LEU A 33 3.56 -23.15 5.43
C LEU A 33 2.38 -22.89 4.48
N ASN A 34 2.32 -21.70 3.89
CA ASN A 34 1.25 -21.26 3.01
C ASN A 34 -0.14 -21.48 3.62
N VAL A 35 -0.35 -20.94 4.81
CA VAL A 35 -1.61 -21.04 5.56
C VAL A 35 -2.20 -19.66 5.80
N PRO A 36 -3.55 -19.51 5.88
CA PRO A 36 -4.16 -18.23 6.20
C PRO A 36 -3.85 -17.82 7.65
N PHE A 37 -3.49 -16.56 7.87
CA PHE A 37 -3.23 -16.03 9.22
C PHE A 37 -3.61 -14.55 9.35
N THR A 38 -4.00 -14.12 10.55
CA THR A 38 -4.21 -12.72 10.89
C THR A 38 -2.91 -12.02 11.28
N GLY A 39 -2.90 -10.70 11.29
CA GLY A 39 -1.70 -9.89 11.57
C GLY A 39 -0.92 -9.54 10.32
N ALA A 40 0.13 -8.75 10.51
CA ALA A 40 0.98 -8.25 9.44
C ALA A 40 1.70 -9.37 8.69
N THR A 41 1.89 -9.19 7.38
CA THR A 41 2.83 -10.01 6.59
C THR A 41 4.27 -9.66 6.94
N SER A 42 5.23 -10.51 6.57
CA SER A 42 6.65 -10.23 6.84
C SER A 42 7.15 -8.93 6.21
N GLU A 43 6.60 -8.51 5.06
CA GLU A 43 6.91 -7.23 4.41
C GLU A 43 6.35 -6.02 5.17
N TYR A 44 5.21 -6.19 5.84
CA TYR A 44 4.53 -5.13 6.55
C TYR A 44 4.79 -5.16 8.06
N PHE A 45 5.50 -6.15 8.59
CA PHE A 45 5.67 -6.40 10.03
C PHE A 45 6.37 -5.22 10.76
N GLU A 46 7.49 -4.75 10.22
CA GLU A 46 8.27 -3.63 10.75
C GLU A 46 8.74 -2.71 9.62
N PRO A 47 7.85 -1.89 9.05
CA PRO A 47 8.24 -1.00 7.97
C PRO A 47 9.21 0.07 8.46
N SER A 48 10.28 0.30 7.72
CA SER A 48 11.26 1.32 8.09
C SER A 48 10.67 2.73 8.02
N ARG A 49 11.14 3.62 8.89
CA ARG A 49 10.71 5.03 8.87
C ARG A 49 10.99 5.72 7.54
N ASP A 50 12.07 5.34 6.87
CA ASP A 50 12.40 5.86 5.55
C ASP A 50 11.39 5.38 4.47
N ALA A 51 10.95 4.12 4.52
CA ALA A 51 9.87 3.63 3.66
C ALA A 51 8.56 4.40 3.91
N MET A 52 8.20 4.62 5.17
CA MET A 52 7.02 5.42 5.54
C MET A 52 7.06 6.82 4.93
N LYS A 53 8.21 7.51 5.01
CA LYS A 53 8.36 8.87 4.45
C LYS A 53 8.30 8.89 2.92
N ARG A 54 8.87 7.88 2.25
CA ARG A 54 8.73 7.75 0.78
C ARG A 54 7.28 7.55 0.37
N VAL A 55 6.53 6.72 1.08
CA VAL A 55 5.10 6.54 0.83
C VAL A 55 4.34 7.84 1.05
N CYS A 56 4.57 8.55 2.15
CA CYS A 56 3.95 9.86 2.36
C CYS A 56 4.22 10.82 1.20
N SER A 57 5.48 10.89 0.73
CA SER A 57 5.86 11.74 -0.40
C SER A 57 5.14 11.35 -1.69
N ALA A 58 5.09 10.04 -2.01
CA ALA A 58 4.45 9.54 -3.23
C ALA A 58 2.92 9.73 -3.23
N TRP A 59 2.29 9.70 -2.07
CA TRP A 59 0.84 9.82 -1.91
C TRP A 59 0.37 11.24 -1.53
N GLY A 60 1.27 12.23 -1.49
CA GLY A 60 0.93 13.60 -1.11
C GLY A 60 0.46 13.76 0.35
N ILE A 61 0.87 12.84 1.23
CA ILE A 61 0.55 12.87 2.66
C ILE A 61 1.58 13.74 3.38
N GLY A 62 1.12 14.68 4.21
CA GLY A 62 2.00 15.52 5.05
C GLY A 62 2.80 14.67 6.03
N TYR A 63 4.09 14.96 6.19
CA TYR A 63 4.99 14.33 7.15
C TYR A 63 6.04 15.31 7.63
N PRO A 64 6.60 15.17 8.85
CA PRO A 64 7.66 16.03 9.33
C PRO A 64 8.89 15.99 8.43
N ALA A 65 9.47 17.15 8.08
CA ALA A 65 10.76 17.19 7.41
C ALA A 65 11.82 16.50 8.27
N PHE A 66 12.74 15.75 7.66
CA PHE A 66 13.65 14.89 8.39
C PHE A 66 15.03 14.74 7.76
N VAL A 67 15.99 14.30 8.58
CA VAL A 67 17.29 13.81 8.16
C VAL A 67 17.58 12.50 8.90
N MET A 68 17.96 11.46 8.16
CA MET A 68 18.54 10.25 8.74
C MET A 68 20.04 10.47 8.93
N ALA A 69 20.47 10.75 10.15
CA ALA A 69 21.87 11.04 10.47
C ALA A 69 22.66 9.75 10.75
N ARG A 70 23.80 9.60 10.07
CA ARG A 70 24.76 8.51 10.26
C ARG A 70 26.16 9.02 10.64
N ASN A 71 26.37 10.33 10.57
CA ASN A 71 27.62 11.03 10.90
C ASN A 71 27.33 12.46 11.34
N ASP A 72 28.36 13.19 11.77
CA ASP A 72 28.23 14.57 12.23
C ASP A 72 27.82 15.55 11.12
N GLU A 73 28.21 15.30 9.87
CA GLU A 73 27.81 16.14 8.72
C GLU A 73 26.32 16.07 8.48
N ASP A 74 25.69 14.90 8.70
CA ASP A 74 24.25 14.75 8.63
C ASP A 74 23.53 15.55 9.73
N ILE A 75 24.12 15.59 10.95
CA ILE A 75 23.56 16.42 12.05
C ILE A 75 23.66 17.90 11.71
N ASP A 76 24.79 18.32 11.14
CA ASP A 76 24.98 19.71 10.72
C ASP A 76 24.02 20.09 9.57
N ARG A 77 23.78 19.17 8.65
CA ARG A 77 22.76 19.33 7.60
C ARG A 77 21.35 19.47 8.21
N ALA A 78 20.99 18.63 9.18
CA ALA A 78 19.72 18.76 9.88
C ALA A 78 19.59 20.12 10.57
N ALA A 79 20.65 20.56 11.31
CA ALA A 79 20.66 21.85 11.99
C ALA A 79 20.53 23.05 11.05
N ALA A 80 21.02 22.93 9.80
CA ALA A 80 20.97 24.00 8.79
C ALA A 80 19.65 24.08 8.02
N HIS A 81 18.93 22.95 7.85
CA HIS A 81 17.78 22.87 6.95
C HIS A 81 16.45 22.58 7.65
N LEU A 82 16.45 22.01 8.87
CA LEU A 82 15.25 21.73 9.62
C LEU A 82 14.97 22.82 10.65
N ARG A 83 13.70 23.02 10.98
CA ARG A 83 13.26 24.02 11.98
C ARG A 83 13.29 23.43 13.39
N PHE A 84 13.74 24.19 14.35
CA PHE A 84 13.57 23.88 15.75
C PHE A 84 12.14 24.24 16.25
N PRO A 85 11.59 23.51 17.25
CA PRO A 85 12.20 22.36 17.90
C PRO A 85 12.24 21.14 16.98
N MET A 86 13.23 20.26 17.22
CA MET A 86 13.35 18.98 16.51
C MET A 86 13.15 17.84 17.50
N ILE A 87 12.90 16.65 16.98
CA ILE A 87 12.85 15.40 17.78
C ILE A 87 13.83 14.39 17.23
N VAL A 88 14.62 13.79 18.12
CA VAL A 88 15.60 12.75 17.76
C VAL A 88 15.05 11.40 18.21
N LYS A 89 14.88 10.50 17.26
CA LYS A 89 14.27 9.19 17.43
C LYS A 89 15.21 8.06 16.99
N HIS A 90 14.89 6.86 17.44
CA HIS A 90 15.47 5.63 16.89
C HIS A 90 15.23 5.54 15.37
N PRO A 91 16.18 5.05 14.57
CA PRO A 91 16.08 5.05 13.10
C PRO A 91 14.97 4.15 12.54
N SER A 92 14.61 3.07 13.23
CA SER A 92 13.66 2.07 12.73
C SER A 92 12.70 1.49 13.78
N SER A 93 12.82 1.85 15.07
CA SER A 93 12.03 1.21 16.13
C SER A 93 10.63 1.80 16.31
N TYR A 94 9.73 0.97 16.80
CA TYR A 94 8.42 1.32 17.36
C TYR A 94 8.47 1.29 18.92
N SER A 95 7.32 1.41 19.57
CA SER A 95 7.20 1.35 21.06
C SER A 95 7.91 2.46 21.83
N SER A 96 8.30 3.57 21.19
CA SER A 96 8.99 4.70 21.83
C SER A 96 10.33 4.33 22.47
N ILE A 97 11.05 3.34 21.91
CA ILE A 97 12.38 2.94 22.39
C ILE A 97 13.31 4.16 22.39
N ASP A 98 13.93 4.41 23.55
CA ASP A 98 14.81 5.56 23.81
C ASP A 98 14.19 6.94 23.47
N LEU A 99 12.89 7.02 23.27
CA LEU A 99 12.18 8.28 23.10
C LEU A 99 11.87 8.86 24.50
N THR A 100 12.70 9.78 24.95
CA THR A 100 12.59 10.43 26.26
C THR A 100 12.18 11.89 26.13
N ARG A 101 11.86 12.58 27.23
CA ARG A 101 11.62 14.05 27.22
C ARG A 101 12.74 14.80 26.53
N ASN A 102 14.00 14.38 26.71
CA ASN A 102 15.18 15.00 26.09
C ASN A 102 15.34 14.67 24.59
N SER A 103 14.46 13.88 24.02
CA SER A 103 14.46 13.60 22.59
C SER A 103 13.93 14.79 21.77
N ARG A 104 13.10 15.66 22.38
CA ARG A 104 12.74 16.96 21.82
C ARG A 104 13.84 17.96 22.16
N VAL A 105 14.43 18.54 21.15
CA VAL A 105 15.62 19.41 21.23
C VAL A 105 15.33 20.79 20.65
N GLU A 106 15.87 21.84 21.30
CA GLU A 106 15.60 23.24 20.94
C GLU A 106 16.85 23.98 20.46
N THR A 107 18.03 23.34 20.57
CA THR A 107 19.30 23.96 20.22
C THR A 107 20.20 22.99 19.47
N VAL A 108 21.13 23.52 18.66
CA VAL A 108 22.16 22.72 17.97
C VAL A 108 23.00 21.89 18.95
N PHE A 109 23.25 22.41 20.15
CA PHE A 109 24.01 21.68 21.16
C PHE A 109 23.25 20.43 21.64
N SER A 110 21.97 20.57 22.00
CA SER A 110 21.15 19.44 22.44
C SER A 110 20.89 18.45 21.28
N LEU A 111 20.73 18.95 20.06
CA LEU A 111 20.62 18.12 18.86
C LEU A 111 21.85 17.22 18.67
N ARG A 112 23.05 17.82 18.63
CA ARG A 112 24.30 17.06 18.47
C ARG A 112 24.50 16.03 19.57
N TYR A 113 24.25 16.41 20.81
CA TYR A 113 24.38 15.50 21.95
C TYR A 113 23.43 14.30 21.82
N ARG A 114 22.16 14.57 21.52
CA ARG A 114 21.14 13.50 21.43
C ARG A 114 21.33 12.61 20.21
N ALA A 115 21.61 13.20 19.07
CA ALA A 115 21.83 12.45 17.82
C ALA A 115 23.07 11.55 17.89
N ARG A 116 24.19 12.05 18.46
CA ARG A 116 25.39 11.23 18.65
C ARG A 116 25.15 10.03 19.58
N LYS A 117 24.43 10.22 20.70
CA LYS A 117 24.04 9.10 21.57
C LYS A 117 23.22 8.05 20.85
N MET A 118 22.29 8.49 20.00
CA MET A 118 21.45 7.59 19.23
C MET A 118 22.28 6.83 18.18
N MET A 119 23.18 7.54 17.46
CA MET A 119 24.07 6.93 16.48
C MET A 119 25.07 5.96 17.13
N GLU A 120 25.62 6.30 18.29
CA GLU A 120 26.52 5.41 19.02
C GLU A 120 25.85 4.08 19.40
N LYS A 121 24.59 4.13 19.79
CA LYS A 121 23.84 2.95 20.22
C LYS A 121 23.25 2.13 19.07
N TYR A 122 22.78 2.80 18.02
CA TYR A 122 21.96 2.20 16.97
C TYR A 122 22.50 2.39 15.54
N GLY A 123 23.68 2.99 15.39
CA GLY A 123 24.32 3.23 14.09
C GLY A 123 23.76 4.40 13.30
N ALA A 124 22.57 4.92 13.66
CA ALA A 124 21.94 6.06 13.03
C ALA A 124 20.98 6.77 14.01
N ALA A 125 20.53 7.98 13.63
CA ALA A 125 19.49 8.73 14.33
C ALA A 125 18.52 9.35 13.33
N LEU A 126 17.21 9.20 13.56
CA LEU A 126 16.20 9.96 12.83
C LEU A 126 16.01 11.33 13.52
N ILE A 127 16.27 12.40 12.79
CA ILE A 127 16.06 13.78 13.23
C ILE A 127 14.88 14.34 12.44
N GLU A 128 13.81 14.75 13.12
CA GLU A 128 12.60 15.31 12.50
C GLU A 128 12.26 16.67 13.07
N GLU A 129 11.64 17.54 12.27
CA GLU A 129 10.96 18.71 12.82
C GLU A 129 9.87 18.25 13.79
N PHE A 130 9.81 18.83 14.97
CA PHE A 130 8.75 18.52 15.93
C PHE A 130 7.50 19.34 15.59
N ILE A 131 6.43 18.65 15.20
CA ILE A 131 5.15 19.30 14.91
C ILE A 131 4.48 19.66 16.22
N GLU A 132 4.42 20.92 16.55
CA GLU A 132 3.67 21.43 17.71
C GLU A 132 2.17 21.37 17.43
N GLY A 133 1.38 20.87 18.38
CA GLY A 133 -0.08 20.81 18.25
C GLY A 133 -0.69 19.54 18.83
N ARG A 134 -1.80 19.12 18.22
CA ARG A 134 -2.61 17.97 18.66
C ARG A 134 -2.05 16.65 18.14
N GLU A 135 -2.23 15.57 18.87
CA GLU A 135 -1.76 14.23 18.50
C GLU A 135 -2.94 13.27 18.47
N PHE A 136 -2.98 12.44 17.41
CA PHE A 136 -4.08 11.51 17.14
C PHE A 136 -3.56 10.14 16.77
N THR A 137 -4.44 9.16 16.96
CA THR A 137 -4.24 7.82 16.43
C THR A 137 -5.48 7.31 15.73
N VAL A 138 -5.28 6.52 14.66
CA VAL A 138 -6.36 5.92 13.87
C VAL A 138 -6.05 4.45 13.65
N LEU A 139 -6.95 3.58 14.08
CA LEU A 139 -6.89 2.16 13.76
C LEU A 139 -7.44 1.95 12.34
N VAL A 140 -6.67 1.23 11.52
CA VAL A 140 -7.01 0.90 10.13
C VAL A 140 -6.91 -0.60 9.94
N ALA A 141 -7.83 -1.19 9.17
CA ALA A 141 -7.80 -2.62 8.85
C ALA A 141 -8.03 -2.86 7.35
N GLU A 142 -7.44 -3.95 6.85
CA GLU A 142 -7.63 -4.45 5.49
C GLU A 142 -9.10 -4.75 5.25
N ASN A 143 -9.65 -4.23 4.15
CA ASN A 143 -10.99 -4.58 3.70
C ASN A 143 -10.88 -5.75 2.70
N PRO A 144 -11.37 -6.95 3.05
CA PRO A 144 -11.27 -8.11 2.17
C PRO A 144 -12.05 -7.98 0.86
N ASP A 145 -13.05 -7.11 0.85
CA ASP A 145 -13.97 -6.93 -0.29
C ASP A 145 -13.47 -5.83 -1.26
N ASP A 146 -12.65 -4.87 -0.76
CA ASP A 146 -12.08 -3.79 -1.59
C ASP A 146 -10.82 -3.23 -0.94
N LEU A 147 -9.65 -3.64 -1.43
CA LEU A 147 -8.34 -3.21 -0.90
C LEU A 147 -8.10 -1.70 -1.06
N ALA A 148 -8.84 -1.03 -1.96
CA ALA A 148 -8.77 0.42 -2.14
C ALA A 148 -9.54 1.19 -1.07
N LYS A 149 -10.34 0.51 -0.25
CA LYS A 149 -11.16 1.12 0.80
C LYS A 149 -10.95 0.42 2.15
N PRO A 150 -9.78 0.58 2.77
CA PRO A 150 -9.55 0.04 4.10
C PRO A 150 -10.62 0.50 5.09
N VAL A 151 -10.93 -0.35 6.06
CA VAL A 151 -11.83 0.01 7.16
C VAL A 151 -11.05 0.87 8.15
N THR A 152 -11.57 2.05 8.47
CA THR A 152 -11.00 2.97 9.44
C THR A 152 -11.94 3.16 10.60
N TYR A 153 -11.42 3.10 11.81
CA TYR A 153 -12.18 3.24 13.04
C TYR A 153 -12.19 4.68 13.55
N ILE A 154 -12.95 4.94 14.60
CA ILE A 154 -13.04 6.27 15.21
C ILE A 154 -11.64 6.75 15.63
N PRO A 155 -11.17 7.91 15.15
CA PRO A 155 -9.89 8.49 15.59
C PRO A 155 -9.91 8.82 17.09
N VAL A 156 -8.78 8.60 17.75
CA VAL A 156 -8.59 8.94 19.16
C VAL A 156 -7.57 10.06 19.29
N GLU A 157 -7.88 11.08 20.10
CA GLU A 157 -7.00 12.19 20.42
C GLU A 157 -6.32 11.99 21.77
N PHE A 158 -5.03 12.32 21.84
CA PHE A 158 -4.25 12.33 23.07
C PHE A 158 -4.19 13.74 23.66
N SER A 159 -4.54 13.87 24.95
CA SER A 159 -4.34 15.08 25.74
C SER A 159 -3.25 14.83 26.77
N PHE A 160 -2.21 15.65 26.74
CA PHE A 160 -1.05 15.53 27.60
C PHE A 160 -1.21 16.38 28.88
N PRO A 161 -0.68 15.94 30.02
CA PRO A 161 -0.67 16.75 31.24
C PRO A 161 0.23 17.99 31.08
N PRO A 162 0.05 19.02 31.92
CA PRO A 162 0.86 20.24 31.86
C PRO A 162 2.36 19.95 31.87
N GLY A 163 3.08 20.53 30.90
CA GLY A 163 4.52 20.36 30.72
C GLY A 163 4.92 19.22 29.78
N GLU A 164 4.00 18.34 29.43
CA GLU A 164 4.23 17.28 28.44
C GLU A 164 3.67 17.71 27.06
N ARG A 165 4.33 17.24 25.98
CA ARG A 165 3.98 17.63 24.61
C ARG A 165 3.90 16.48 23.64
N PHE A 166 4.30 15.27 24.04
CA PHE A 166 4.29 14.08 23.20
C PHE A 166 4.41 12.81 24.04
N LYS A 167 4.04 11.68 23.49
CA LYS A 167 4.03 10.35 24.12
C LYS A 167 5.45 9.77 24.13
N HIS A 168 6.20 10.03 25.18
CA HIS A 168 7.53 9.45 25.39
C HIS A 168 7.46 8.15 26.24
N SER A 169 8.57 7.42 26.34
CA SER A 169 8.63 6.10 27.00
C SER A 169 8.11 6.10 28.44
N ASP A 170 8.46 7.11 29.24
CA ASP A 170 7.97 7.17 30.63
C ASP A 170 6.44 7.36 30.68
N MET A 171 5.87 8.20 29.81
CA MET A 171 4.41 8.33 29.74
C MET A 171 3.73 7.05 29.24
N LYS A 172 4.37 6.32 28.34
CA LYS A 172 3.80 5.10 27.77
C LYS A 172 3.82 3.93 28.76
N TRP A 173 4.84 3.84 29.61
CA TRP A 173 5.08 2.64 30.40
C TRP A 173 5.00 2.83 31.93
N LYS A 174 5.10 4.09 32.40
CA LYS A 174 5.07 4.40 33.85
C LYS A 174 3.90 5.29 34.24
N ASP A 175 3.62 6.34 33.45
CA ASP A 175 2.65 7.39 33.78
C ASP A 175 1.47 7.37 32.81
N TYR A 176 1.08 6.20 32.27
CA TYR A 176 0.07 6.07 31.21
C TYR A 176 -1.25 6.76 31.57
N HIS A 177 -1.71 6.60 32.83
CA HIS A 177 -2.96 7.22 33.30
C HIS A 177 -2.92 8.74 33.44
N ALA A 178 -1.75 9.39 33.31
CA ALA A 178 -1.66 10.84 33.30
C ALA A 178 -2.08 11.45 31.96
N MET A 179 -2.06 10.66 30.91
CA MET A 179 -2.51 11.02 29.57
C MET A 179 -4.01 10.72 29.44
N LYS A 180 -4.76 11.60 28.80
CA LYS A 180 -6.17 11.35 28.49
C LYS A 180 -6.31 11.00 27.02
N GLU A 181 -7.11 10.00 26.74
CA GLU A 181 -7.46 9.54 25.42
C GLU A 181 -8.97 9.70 25.22
N ALA A 182 -9.40 10.31 24.12
CA ALA A 182 -10.82 10.50 23.84
C ALA A 182 -11.08 10.37 22.32
N PRO A 183 -12.26 9.86 21.93
CA PRO A 183 -12.70 9.89 20.53
C PRO A 183 -12.74 11.32 19.99
N VAL A 184 -12.38 11.50 18.72
CA VAL A 184 -12.52 12.78 18.02
C VAL A 184 -13.99 13.02 17.74
N GLU A 185 -14.56 14.09 18.34
CA GLU A 185 -15.99 14.41 18.21
C GLU A 185 -16.29 15.24 16.94
N ASP A 186 -15.30 15.98 16.41
CA ASP A 186 -15.45 16.77 15.19
C ASP A 186 -15.52 15.85 13.95
N PRO A 187 -16.67 15.79 13.25
CA PRO A 187 -16.85 14.87 12.12
C PRO A 187 -15.94 15.20 10.93
N GLU A 188 -15.65 16.50 10.67
CA GLU A 188 -14.81 16.91 9.55
C GLU A 188 -13.35 16.51 9.80
N LEU A 189 -12.85 16.79 10.99
CA LEU A 189 -11.52 16.36 11.40
C LEU A 189 -11.42 14.83 11.42
N GLY A 190 -12.43 14.15 11.94
CA GLY A 190 -12.49 12.69 11.96
C GLY A 190 -12.38 12.08 10.56
N GLU A 191 -13.10 12.64 9.59
CA GLU A 191 -13.03 12.17 8.19
C GLU A 191 -11.66 12.42 7.56
N ARG A 192 -11.07 13.57 7.77
CA ARG A 192 -9.72 13.89 7.30
C ARG A 192 -8.67 12.93 7.87
N LEU A 193 -8.73 12.64 9.16
CA LEU A 193 -7.83 11.70 9.84
C LEU A 193 -7.99 10.28 9.28
N ARG A 194 -9.23 9.81 9.10
CA ARG A 194 -9.52 8.49 8.52
C ARG A 194 -9.00 8.40 7.09
N LYS A 195 -9.28 9.40 6.25
CA LYS A 195 -8.82 9.41 4.86
C LYS A 195 -7.30 9.33 4.75
N VAL A 196 -6.57 10.19 5.44
CA VAL A 196 -5.10 10.19 5.40
C VAL A 196 -4.53 8.85 5.91
N SER A 197 -5.14 8.26 6.93
CA SER A 197 -4.72 6.98 7.47
C SER A 197 -5.01 5.82 6.51
N ALA A 198 -6.16 5.83 5.83
CA ALA A 198 -6.49 4.86 4.78
C ALA A 198 -5.51 4.95 3.61
N ASP A 199 -5.26 6.14 3.09
CA ASP A 199 -4.32 6.39 1.99
C ASP A 199 -2.91 5.90 2.37
N PHE A 200 -2.48 6.18 3.61
CA PHE A 200 -1.17 5.73 4.10
C PHE A 200 -1.10 4.20 4.24
N PHE A 201 -2.14 3.56 4.79
CA PHE A 201 -2.22 2.11 4.91
C PHE A 201 -2.11 1.43 3.53
N ILE A 202 -2.85 1.94 2.53
CA ILE A 202 -2.77 1.45 1.14
C ILE A 202 -1.36 1.62 0.59
N GLY A 203 -0.78 2.80 0.71
CA GLY A 203 0.56 3.10 0.22
C GLY A 203 1.66 2.24 0.86
N MET A 204 1.47 1.86 2.13
CA MET A 204 2.35 0.93 2.86
C MET A 204 2.09 -0.54 2.50
N ARG A 205 1.16 -0.86 1.61
CA ARG A 205 0.67 -2.22 1.35
C ARG A 205 0.24 -2.92 2.64
N GLY A 206 -0.53 -2.20 3.46
CA GLY A 206 -0.96 -2.67 4.76
C GLY A 206 -1.71 -3.99 4.68
N ALA A 207 -1.38 -4.91 5.56
CA ALA A 207 -2.00 -6.22 5.67
C ALA A 207 -2.61 -6.39 7.06
N SER A 208 -3.80 -6.99 7.12
CA SER A 208 -4.58 -7.20 8.32
C SER A 208 -4.98 -5.88 9.00
N PHE A 209 -4.12 -5.27 9.80
CA PHE A 209 -4.41 -4.00 10.46
C PHE A 209 -3.12 -3.24 10.84
N GLY A 210 -3.30 -1.98 11.22
CA GLY A 210 -2.25 -1.15 11.77
C GLY A 210 -2.84 0.10 12.42
N ARG A 211 -2.07 0.74 13.28
CA ARG A 211 -2.45 1.99 13.92
C ARG A 211 -1.57 3.11 13.43
N CYS A 212 -2.16 4.09 12.76
CA CYS A 212 -1.52 5.30 12.30
C CYS A 212 -1.45 6.32 13.45
N ASP A 213 -0.29 6.91 13.67
CA ASP A 213 -0.10 7.99 14.63
C ASP A 213 0.17 9.31 13.85
N LEU A 214 -0.58 10.37 14.15
CA LEU A 214 -0.57 11.64 13.42
C LEU A 214 -0.46 12.84 14.36
N ARG A 215 0.05 13.94 13.82
CA ARG A 215 -0.05 15.24 14.49
C ARG A 215 -0.73 16.26 13.59
N MET A 216 -1.38 17.25 14.22
CA MET A 216 -1.98 18.40 13.55
C MET A 216 -1.38 19.67 14.13
N ASP A 217 -0.88 20.55 13.28
CA ASP A 217 -0.34 21.84 13.69
C ASP A 217 -1.44 22.89 13.96
N ALA A 218 -1.03 24.11 14.30
CA ALA A 218 -1.94 25.23 14.56
C ALA A 218 -2.68 25.73 13.29
N GLN A 219 -2.20 25.40 12.10
CA GLN A 219 -2.83 25.72 10.82
C GLN A 219 -3.89 24.68 10.44
N GLY A 220 -3.94 23.56 11.15
CA GLY A 220 -4.83 22.44 10.88
C GLY A 220 -4.26 21.44 9.87
N ASP A 221 -2.97 21.55 9.52
CA ASP A 221 -2.30 20.60 8.63
C ASP A 221 -1.96 19.30 9.37
N LEU A 222 -2.22 18.17 8.69
CA LEU A 222 -1.99 16.84 9.23
C LEU A 222 -0.62 16.30 8.80
N PHE A 223 0.09 15.69 9.76
CA PHE A 223 1.40 15.09 9.54
C PHE A 223 1.40 13.65 10.05
N MET A 224 1.62 12.71 9.13
CA MET A 224 1.79 11.30 9.45
C MET A 224 3.15 11.10 10.14
N LEU A 225 3.14 10.50 11.29
CA LEU A 225 4.35 10.16 12.04
C LEU A 225 4.82 8.75 11.69
N GLU A 226 3.93 7.76 11.88
CA GLU A 226 4.21 6.34 11.67
C GLU A 226 2.93 5.52 11.57
N ILE A 227 3.07 4.28 11.10
CA ILE A 227 2.10 3.23 11.29
C ILE A 227 2.71 2.11 12.12
N ASN A 228 1.93 1.55 13.04
CA ASN A 228 2.30 0.43 13.89
C ASN A 228 1.50 -0.80 13.48
N PRO A 229 2.03 -1.68 12.62
CA PRO A 229 1.44 -2.98 12.37
C PRO A 229 1.39 -3.80 13.66
N ASN A 230 0.39 -4.68 13.80
CA ASN A 230 0.23 -5.49 15.02
C ASN A 230 0.23 -4.66 16.32
N CYS A 231 -0.30 -3.42 16.28
CA CYS A 231 -0.46 -2.63 17.50
C CYS A 231 -1.28 -3.41 18.54
N GLY A 232 -1.02 -3.16 19.82
CA GLY A 232 -1.73 -3.84 20.90
C GLY A 232 -3.24 -3.60 20.84
N VAL A 233 -4.00 -4.69 20.85
CA VAL A 233 -5.47 -4.75 20.88
C VAL A 233 -5.85 -5.88 21.84
N TYR A 234 -7.08 -5.89 22.30
CA TYR A 234 -7.63 -6.88 23.24
C TYR A 234 -7.05 -6.79 24.65
N TYR A 235 -6.66 -5.60 25.09
CA TYR A 235 -6.34 -5.34 26.49
C TYR A 235 -7.58 -5.50 27.38
N ALA A 236 -7.36 -5.67 28.68
CA ALA A 236 -8.46 -5.75 29.63
C ALA A 236 -9.37 -4.51 29.53
N PRO A 237 -10.71 -4.66 29.58
CA PRO A 237 -11.62 -3.51 29.48
C PRO A 237 -11.43 -2.45 30.58
N SER A 238 -10.78 -2.83 31.69
CA SER A 238 -10.41 -1.90 32.79
C SER A 238 -9.20 -1.03 32.47
N ASP A 239 -8.40 -1.41 31.46
CA ASP A 239 -7.17 -0.72 31.05
C ASP A 239 -6.97 -0.86 29.54
N PRO A 240 -7.87 -0.26 28.72
CA PRO A 240 -7.85 -0.40 27.26
C PRO A 240 -6.68 0.38 26.66
N GLY A 241 -6.06 -0.17 25.61
CA GLY A 241 -5.14 0.57 24.76
C GLY A 241 -5.88 1.50 23.79
N SER A 242 -5.15 2.39 23.09
CA SER A 242 -5.75 3.35 22.16
C SER A 242 -6.51 2.70 20.99
N ALA A 243 -6.07 1.51 20.55
CA ALA A 243 -6.82 0.74 19.54
C ALA A 243 -8.13 0.17 20.13
N ASP A 244 -8.10 -0.29 21.39
CA ASP A 244 -9.32 -0.74 22.07
C ASP A 244 -10.32 0.41 22.28
N LEU A 245 -9.83 1.62 22.61
CA LEU A 245 -10.68 2.80 22.73
C LEU A 245 -11.37 3.14 21.41
N ALA A 246 -10.66 3.05 20.27
CA ALA A 246 -11.27 3.22 18.96
C ALA A 246 -12.41 2.19 18.77
N LEU A 247 -12.16 0.91 19.07
CA LEU A 247 -13.15 -0.17 18.91
C LEU A 247 -14.31 -0.08 19.90
N LEU A 248 -14.07 0.34 21.13
CA LEU A 248 -15.14 0.52 22.14
C LEU A 248 -16.13 1.64 21.77
N ASN A 249 -15.69 2.60 20.96
CA ASN A 249 -16.50 3.71 20.48
C ASN A 249 -17.03 3.50 19.05
N ASP A 250 -16.68 2.39 18.39
CA ASP A 250 -17.15 2.03 17.05
C ASP A 250 -18.31 1.04 17.11
N PRO A 251 -19.36 1.17 16.28
CA PRO A 251 -20.49 0.24 16.27
C PRO A 251 -20.11 -1.22 16.00
N ALA A 252 -19.05 -1.48 15.23
CA ALA A 252 -18.56 -2.83 14.95
C ALA A 252 -17.89 -3.48 16.18
N GLY A 253 -17.26 -2.68 17.01
CA GLY A 253 -16.58 -3.11 18.21
C GLY A 253 -15.46 -4.15 17.95
N HIS A 254 -15.01 -4.78 19.02
CA HIS A 254 -13.99 -5.84 18.95
C HIS A 254 -14.46 -7.07 18.16
N GLN A 255 -15.75 -7.41 18.25
CA GLN A 255 -16.29 -8.55 17.50
C GLN A 255 -16.22 -8.33 16.00
N GLY A 256 -16.75 -7.20 15.51
CA GLY A 256 -16.70 -6.88 14.08
C GLY A 256 -15.29 -6.71 13.56
N PHE A 257 -14.38 -6.17 14.38
CA PHE A 257 -12.96 -6.11 14.06
C PHE A 257 -12.34 -7.51 13.90
N THR A 258 -12.60 -8.42 14.85
CA THR A 258 -12.10 -9.80 14.79
C THR A 258 -12.61 -10.53 13.57
N ASP A 259 -13.92 -10.44 13.28
CA ASP A 259 -14.53 -11.04 12.09
C ASP A 259 -13.93 -10.49 10.80
N LEU A 260 -13.66 -9.18 10.75
CA LEU A 260 -12.99 -8.55 9.62
C LEU A 260 -11.56 -9.11 9.43
N LEU A 261 -10.76 -9.25 10.48
CA LEU A 261 -9.41 -9.79 10.42
C LEU A 261 -9.39 -11.23 9.90
N LEU A 262 -10.32 -12.07 10.34
CA LEU A 262 -10.44 -13.45 9.87
C LEU A 262 -10.80 -13.51 8.39
N ARG A 263 -11.78 -12.73 7.94
CA ARG A 263 -12.15 -12.62 6.53
C ARG A 263 -10.99 -12.09 5.67
N ALA A 264 -10.30 -11.06 6.14
CA ALA A 264 -9.12 -10.50 5.45
C ALA A 264 -8.00 -11.53 5.32
N ALA A 265 -7.72 -12.34 6.35
CA ALA A 265 -6.73 -13.40 6.30
C ALA A 265 -7.06 -14.47 5.24
N LEU A 266 -8.31 -14.92 5.20
CA LEU A 266 -8.78 -15.91 4.22
C LEU A 266 -8.74 -15.34 2.80
N ALA A 267 -9.21 -14.11 2.60
CA ALA A 267 -9.21 -13.44 1.29
C ALA A 267 -7.76 -13.19 0.79
N ARG A 268 -6.85 -12.76 1.66
CA ARG A 268 -5.43 -12.58 1.35
C ARG A 268 -4.79 -13.90 0.91
N HIS A 269 -5.02 -14.97 1.65
CA HIS A 269 -4.53 -16.29 1.28
C HIS A 269 -5.08 -16.74 -0.08
N ALA A 270 -6.36 -16.55 -0.35
CA ALA A 270 -6.96 -16.86 -1.65
C ALA A 270 -6.31 -16.06 -2.79
N ARG A 271 -5.97 -14.77 -2.57
CA ARG A 271 -5.24 -13.95 -3.56
C ARG A 271 -3.83 -14.50 -3.84
N ILE A 272 -3.11 -14.93 -2.79
CA ILE A 272 -1.79 -15.57 -2.94
C ILE A 272 -1.89 -16.86 -3.76
N GLN A 273 -2.89 -17.72 -3.50
CA GLN A 273 -3.13 -18.92 -4.30
C GLN A 273 -3.41 -18.59 -5.76
N ARG A 274 -4.15 -17.54 -6.03
CA ARG A 274 -4.46 -17.03 -7.37
C ARG A 274 -3.22 -16.51 -8.12
N GLY A 275 -2.19 -16.07 -7.41
CA GLY A 275 -0.92 -15.57 -7.95
C GLY A 275 -0.88 -14.09 -8.31
N TRP A 276 -2.01 -13.39 -8.29
CA TRP A 276 -2.10 -11.97 -8.58
C TRP A 276 -3.13 -11.26 -7.68
N GLU A 277 -2.97 -9.94 -7.56
CA GLU A 277 -3.88 -9.07 -6.81
C GLU A 277 -4.01 -7.71 -7.50
N VAL A 278 -5.16 -7.06 -7.31
CA VAL A 278 -5.41 -5.69 -7.79
C VAL A 278 -5.19 -4.73 -6.63
N LEU A 279 -4.31 -3.76 -6.84
CA LEU A 279 -4.02 -2.73 -5.84
C LEU A 279 -4.23 -1.34 -6.43
N PRO A 280 -4.60 -0.34 -5.61
CA PRO A 280 -4.60 1.05 -6.00
C PRO A 280 -3.21 1.52 -6.41
N ASP A 281 -3.14 2.31 -7.48
CA ASP A 281 -1.93 2.94 -7.99
C ASP A 281 -2.14 4.45 -8.12
N PRO A 282 -1.33 5.31 -7.48
CA PRO A 282 -1.54 6.75 -7.48
C PRO A 282 -1.49 7.41 -8.86
N GLY A 283 -0.73 6.82 -9.79
CA GLY A 283 -0.57 7.33 -11.15
C GLY A 283 -1.65 6.89 -12.12
N ASN A 284 -2.15 5.63 -11.96
CA ASN A 284 -3.02 4.98 -12.93
C ASN A 284 -4.38 4.55 -12.37
N GLY A 285 -4.69 4.87 -11.10
CA GLY A 285 -5.88 4.45 -10.38
C GLY A 285 -5.74 3.04 -9.81
N TYR A 286 -5.52 2.03 -10.63
CA TYR A 286 -5.32 0.64 -10.23
C TYR A 286 -4.26 -0.04 -11.09
N ALA A 287 -3.63 -1.10 -10.53
CA ALA A 287 -2.70 -1.98 -11.24
C ALA A 287 -2.80 -3.42 -10.73
N VAL A 288 -2.35 -4.37 -11.54
CA VAL A 288 -2.25 -5.79 -11.17
C VAL A 288 -0.83 -6.09 -10.73
N TYR A 289 -0.67 -6.67 -9.56
CA TYR A 289 0.63 -7.05 -9.00
C TYR A 289 0.73 -8.55 -8.77
N ALA A 290 1.94 -9.09 -8.83
CA ALA A 290 2.22 -10.46 -8.47
C ALA A 290 2.06 -10.65 -6.95
N ALA A 291 1.12 -11.50 -6.52
CA ALA A 291 0.86 -11.81 -5.11
C ALA A 291 1.86 -12.84 -4.54
N ARG A 292 2.57 -13.55 -5.40
CA ARG A 292 3.69 -14.46 -5.13
C ARG A 292 4.70 -14.41 -6.28
N ASP A 293 5.82 -15.09 -6.14
CA ASP A 293 6.72 -15.29 -7.28
C ASP A 293 6.02 -16.11 -8.37
N ILE A 294 6.10 -15.62 -9.62
CA ILE A 294 5.53 -16.24 -10.81
C ILE A 294 6.69 -16.67 -11.71
N GLN A 295 6.65 -17.92 -12.18
CA GLN A 295 7.71 -18.45 -13.04
C GLN A 295 7.47 -18.08 -14.50
N GLU A 296 8.55 -17.99 -15.28
CA GLU A 296 8.47 -17.83 -16.73
C GLU A 296 7.62 -18.94 -17.36
N GLY A 297 6.70 -18.58 -18.25
CA GLY A 297 5.77 -19.50 -18.90
C GLY A 297 4.55 -19.88 -18.06
N GLU A 298 4.43 -19.41 -16.84
CA GLU A 298 3.26 -19.67 -15.99
C GLU A 298 2.07 -18.83 -16.46
N THR A 299 0.88 -19.44 -16.55
CA THR A 299 -0.38 -18.71 -16.80
C THR A 299 -0.76 -17.93 -15.55
N ILE A 300 -0.81 -16.61 -15.69
CA ILE A 300 -1.13 -15.68 -14.60
C ILE A 300 -2.63 -15.53 -14.45
N ILE A 301 -3.32 -15.27 -15.57
CA ILE A 301 -4.77 -15.02 -15.60
C ILE A 301 -5.39 -15.80 -16.75
N HIS A 302 -6.37 -16.62 -16.43
CA HIS A 302 -7.24 -17.28 -17.39
C HIS A 302 -8.36 -16.31 -17.80
N LEU A 303 -8.12 -15.44 -18.76
CA LEU A 303 -9.10 -14.42 -19.16
C LEU A 303 -10.36 -15.03 -19.79
N GLU A 304 -10.26 -16.22 -20.38
CA GLU A 304 -11.40 -16.97 -20.91
C GLU A 304 -12.40 -17.37 -19.83
N GLU A 305 -11.91 -17.64 -18.61
CA GLU A 305 -12.70 -18.01 -17.44
C GLU A 305 -13.22 -16.78 -16.67
N SER A 306 -12.75 -15.57 -17.02
CA SER A 306 -13.15 -14.35 -16.33
C SER A 306 -14.52 -13.88 -16.77
N ALA A 307 -15.29 -13.29 -15.85
CA ALA A 307 -16.54 -12.63 -16.17
C ALA A 307 -16.31 -11.51 -17.19
N HIS A 308 -16.85 -11.65 -18.40
CA HIS A 308 -16.77 -10.67 -19.47
C HIS A 308 -18.08 -10.64 -20.29
N SER A 309 -18.20 -9.59 -21.08
CA SER A 309 -19.32 -9.45 -22.01
C SER A 309 -18.80 -9.27 -23.43
N LEU A 310 -19.47 -9.91 -24.38
CA LEU A 310 -19.23 -9.68 -25.80
C LEU A 310 -20.25 -8.66 -26.32
N VAL A 311 -19.76 -7.61 -26.96
CA VAL A 311 -20.59 -6.54 -27.50
C VAL A 311 -20.18 -6.23 -28.94
N THR A 312 -21.12 -5.73 -29.73
CA THR A 312 -20.80 -5.18 -31.06
C THR A 312 -20.51 -3.69 -30.96
N ARG A 313 -19.56 -3.20 -31.71
CA ARG A 313 -19.23 -1.77 -31.75
C ARG A 313 -20.43 -0.92 -32.15
N SER A 314 -21.14 -1.34 -33.18
CA SER A 314 -22.34 -0.66 -33.65
C SER A 314 -23.42 -0.54 -32.57
N TRP A 315 -23.59 -1.56 -31.71
CA TRP A 315 -24.52 -1.49 -30.59
C TRP A 315 -24.03 -0.53 -29.50
N VAL A 316 -22.75 -0.55 -29.16
CA VAL A 316 -22.16 0.39 -28.19
C VAL A 316 -22.32 1.83 -28.64
N ASP A 317 -22.02 2.12 -29.92
CA ASP A 317 -22.06 3.48 -30.49
C ASP A 317 -23.50 4.03 -30.54
N THR A 318 -24.53 3.17 -30.64
CA THR A 318 -25.93 3.58 -30.76
C THR A 318 -26.72 3.58 -29.46
N THR A 319 -26.33 2.75 -28.48
CA THR A 319 -27.17 2.51 -27.28
C THR A 319 -26.55 2.95 -25.97
N TRP A 320 -25.21 3.00 -25.88
CA TRP A 320 -24.55 3.36 -24.63
C TRP A 320 -24.44 4.88 -24.47
N ASP A 321 -24.49 5.35 -23.21
CA ASP A 321 -24.20 6.73 -22.85
C ASP A 321 -22.69 7.07 -23.03
N ASP A 322 -22.34 8.35 -22.94
CA ASP A 322 -20.99 8.84 -23.17
C ASP A 322 -19.97 8.28 -22.16
N GLN A 323 -20.36 8.11 -20.90
CA GLN A 323 -19.49 7.56 -19.86
C GLN A 323 -19.15 6.09 -20.12
N ARG A 324 -20.12 5.28 -20.48
CA ARG A 324 -19.91 3.87 -20.85
C ARG A 324 -19.11 3.74 -22.14
N ARG A 325 -19.35 4.60 -23.14
CA ARG A 325 -18.54 4.63 -24.37
C ARG A 325 -17.09 5.00 -24.10
N GLU A 326 -16.82 5.95 -23.19
CA GLU A 326 -15.46 6.32 -22.82
C GLU A 326 -14.75 5.18 -22.09
N TRP A 327 -15.44 4.50 -21.17
CA TRP A 327 -14.94 3.28 -20.53
C TRP A 327 -14.57 2.21 -21.56
N PHE A 328 -15.47 1.94 -22.51
CA PHE A 328 -15.26 0.96 -23.57
C PHE A 328 -14.03 1.28 -24.42
N ARG A 329 -13.84 2.53 -24.83
CA ARG A 329 -12.67 2.93 -25.60
C ARG A 329 -11.35 2.67 -24.89
N LYS A 330 -11.33 2.83 -23.59
CA LYS A 330 -10.12 2.67 -22.79
C LYS A 330 -9.80 1.21 -22.46
N ASN A 331 -10.82 0.39 -22.22
CA ASN A 331 -10.64 -0.88 -21.53
C ASN A 331 -11.09 -2.12 -22.33
N ALA A 332 -11.83 -1.95 -23.44
CA ALA A 332 -12.30 -3.07 -24.25
C ALA A 332 -11.21 -3.56 -25.24
N TRP A 333 -11.27 -4.85 -25.55
CA TRP A 333 -10.35 -5.49 -26.48
C TRP A 333 -11.07 -5.98 -27.74
N PRO A 334 -10.54 -5.75 -28.96
CA PRO A 334 -11.14 -6.25 -30.19
C PRO A 334 -10.89 -7.75 -30.37
N LEU A 335 -11.93 -8.51 -30.66
CA LEU A 335 -11.84 -9.87 -31.24
C LEU A 335 -11.92 -9.81 -32.76
N THR A 336 -12.72 -8.88 -33.26
CA THR A 336 -12.84 -8.50 -34.68
C THR A 336 -13.03 -6.98 -34.76
N ASP A 337 -13.17 -6.43 -35.97
CA ASP A 337 -13.50 -4.99 -36.14
C ASP A 337 -14.84 -4.62 -35.50
N GLU A 338 -15.77 -5.57 -35.40
CA GLU A 338 -17.13 -5.35 -34.88
C GLU A 338 -17.34 -5.95 -33.50
N VAL A 339 -16.75 -7.10 -33.19
CA VAL A 339 -16.97 -7.80 -31.89
C VAL A 339 -15.84 -7.49 -30.92
N TRP A 340 -16.22 -7.08 -29.71
CA TRP A 340 -15.31 -6.65 -28.65
C TRP A 340 -15.62 -7.33 -27.33
N VAL A 341 -14.58 -7.54 -26.54
CA VAL A 341 -14.69 -7.98 -25.14
C VAL A 341 -14.65 -6.77 -24.24
N THR A 342 -15.54 -6.72 -23.27
CA THR A 342 -15.58 -5.69 -22.23
C THR A 342 -15.92 -6.30 -20.87
N TRP A 343 -15.61 -5.60 -19.79
CA TRP A 343 -15.82 -6.02 -18.41
C TRP A 343 -16.68 -5.00 -17.66
N SER A 344 -17.05 -5.33 -16.42
CA SER A 344 -17.61 -4.35 -15.48
C SER A 344 -16.54 -3.31 -15.10
N GLN A 345 -16.96 -2.26 -14.39
CA GLN A 345 -16.00 -1.24 -13.91
C GLN A 345 -15.33 -1.64 -12.57
N GLU A 346 -15.67 -2.80 -12.01
CA GLU A 346 -15.04 -3.32 -10.82
C GLU A 346 -13.61 -3.79 -11.14
N PRO A 347 -12.57 -3.26 -10.48
CA PRO A 347 -11.16 -3.55 -10.82
C PRO A 347 -10.81 -5.04 -10.80
N GLU A 348 -11.41 -5.83 -9.91
CA GLU A 348 -11.25 -7.28 -9.86
C GLU A 348 -11.81 -8.00 -11.10
N ASP A 349 -12.79 -7.42 -11.80
CA ASP A 349 -13.38 -7.98 -13.01
C ASP A 349 -12.56 -7.62 -14.25
N TRP A 350 -12.24 -6.33 -14.44
CA TRP A 350 -11.55 -5.88 -15.67
C TRP A 350 -10.02 -6.00 -15.61
N LYS A 351 -9.47 -6.22 -14.41
CA LYS A 351 -8.04 -6.46 -14.18
C LYS A 351 -7.17 -5.39 -14.84
N PRO A 352 -6.87 -4.29 -14.14
CA PRO A 352 -6.18 -3.11 -14.68
C PRO A 352 -4.70 -3.39 -14.98
N ILE A 353 -4.44 -4.15 -16.03
CA ILE A 353 -3.10 -4.51 -16.48
C ILE A 353 -2.54 -3.34 -17.27
N ASN A 354 -1.55 -2.65 -16.73
CA ASN A 354 -0.96 -1.46 -17.32
C ASN A 354 0.03 -1.78 -18.44
N HIS A 355 0.36 -0.73 -19.21
CA HIS A 355 1.27 -0.83 -20.34
C HIS A 355 2.75 -0.80 -19.92
N SER A 356 3.57 -1.60 -20.62
CA SER A 356 5.02 -1.43 -20.70
C SER A 356 5.51 -1.71 -22.13
N CYS A 357 6.49 -0.92 -22.60
CA CYS A 357 7.17 -1.18 -23.86
C CYS A 357 8.15 -2.37 -23.78
N ASP A 358 8.46 -2.87 -22.59
CA ASP A 358 9.19 -4.13 -22.35
C ASP A 358 8.48 -4.89 -21.24
N PRO A 359 7.33 -5.53 -21.55
CA PRO A 359 6.44 -6.12 -20.58
C PRO A 359 7.03 -7.38 -19.94
N ASN A 360 6.54 -7.74 -18.75
CA ASN A 360 6.85 -8.98 -18.07
C ASN A 360 5.82 -10.09 -18.33
N ALA A 361 4.71 -9.76 -18.97
CA ALA A 361 3.68 -10.70 -19.37
C ALA A 361 3.25 -10.47 -20.84
N TRP A 362 2.66 -11.48 -21.45
CA TRP A 362 2.12 -11.44 -22.82
C TRP A 362 0.91 -12.36 -22.97
N LEU A 363 0.29 -12.37 -24.14
CA LEU A 363 -0.86 -13.21 -24.43
C LEU A 363 -0.43 -14.56 -25.05
N GLU A 364 -1.08 -15.65 -24.57
CA GLU A 364 -1.16 -16.92 -25.27
C GLU A 364 -2.63 -17.29 -25.48
N GLY A 365 -3.10 -17.14 -26.72
CA GLY A 365 -4.53 -17.13 -26.97
C GLY A 365 -5.19 -15.94 -26.27
N PHE A 366 -6.13 -16.22 -25.37
CA PHE A 366 -6.80 -15.20 -24.56
C PHE A 366 -6.31 -15.18 -23.08
N ASN A 367 -5.26 -15.97 -22.77
CA ASN A 367 -4.70 -16.04 -21.43
C ASN A 367 -3.46 -15.14 -21.29
N LEU A 368 -3.27 -14.61 -20.09
CA LEU A 368 -2.08 -13.85 -19.73
C LEU A 368 -1.02 -14.79 -19.17
N VAL A 369 0.17 -14.80 -19.76
CA VAL A 369 1.29 -15.69 -19.40
C VAL A 369 2.52 -14.87 -19.06
N ALA A 370 3.29 -15.32 -18.08
CA ALA A 370 4.53 -14.68 -17.68
C ALA A 370 5.60 -14.84 -18.78
N ARG A 371 6.08 -13.72 -19.31
CA ARG A 371 7.15 -13.67 -20.32
C ARG A 371 8.54 -13.93 -19.72
N ARG A 372 8.70 -13.66 -18.45
CA ARG A 372 9.87 -13.93 -17.62
C ARG A 372 9.42 -14.19 -16.19
N SER A 373 10.32 -14.62 -15.32
CA SER A 373 10.01 -14.69 -13.89
C SER A 373 9.64 -13.30 -13.35
N ILE A 374 8.55 -13.23 -12.56
CA ILE A 374 8.00 -12.01 -11.98
C ILE A 374 8.04 -12.18 -10.46
N PRO A 375 8.90 -11.44 -9.74
CA PRO A 375 8.93 -11.48 -8.29
C PRO A 375 7.62 -10.99 -7.66
N ARG A 376 7.31 -11.48 -6.48
CA ARG A 376 6.22 -10.94 -5.66
C ARG A 376 6.34 -9.42 -5.52
N GLY A 377 5.21 -8.75 -5.64
CA GLY A 377 5.11 -7.29 -5.55
C GLY A 377 5.50 -6.55 -6.83
N GLU A 378 5.99 -7.21 -7.87
CA GLU A 378 6.21 -6.58 -9.17
C GLU A 378 4.87 -6.40 -9.90
N GLU A 379 4.67 -5.23 -10.50
CA GLU A 379 3.50 -4.94 -11.33
C GLU A 379 3.52 -5.80 -12.62
N ILE A 380 2.39 -6.46 -12.90
CA ILE A 380 2.20 -7.25 -14.12
C ILE A 380 1.80 -6.30 -15.26
N ARG A 381 2.60 -6.26 -16.30
CA ARG A 381 2.43 -5.33 -17.43
C ARG A 381 2.45 -6.05 -18.76
N VAL A 382 1.68 -5.51 -19.73
CA VAL A 382 1.64 -5.98 -21.12
C VAL A 382 1.99 -4.83 -22.06
N ASP A 383 2.34 -5.16 -23.31
CA ASP A 383 2.39 -4.14 -24.36
C ASP A 383 1.01 -4.03 -25.02
N TYR A 384 0.36 -2.89 -24.91
CA TYR A 384 -0.98 -2.66 -25.48
C TYR A 384 -1.04 -2.88 -26.99
N ALA A 385 0.08 -2.77 -27.70
CA ALA A 385 0.14 -3.10 -29.12
C ALA A 385 -0.11 -4.59 -29.40
N THR A 386 0.08 -5.51 -28.42
CA THR A 386 -0.08 -6.96 -28.62
C THR A 386 -1.53 -7.42 -28.74
N TYR A 387 -2.48 -6.66 -28.22
CA TYR A 387 -3.93 -6.93 -28.39
C TYR A 387 -4.67 -5.86 -29.19
N GLY A 388 -4.02 -4.71 -29.42
CA GLY A 388 -4.42 -3.77 -30.46
C GLY A 388 -5.71 -3.01 -30.21
N ASN A 389 -5.79 -2.21 -29.13
CA ASN A 389 -6.92 -1.31 -28.95
C ASN A 389 -6.75 -0.04 -29.78
N ASN A 390 -7.28 -0.04 -31.02
CA ASN A 390 -7.25 1.11 -31.91
C ASN A 390 -8.24 2.23 -31.55
N LEU A 391 -9.01 2.07 -30.47
CA LEU A 391 -9.89 3.11 -29.92
C LEU A 391 -9.23 3.90 -28.80
N LEU A 392 -8.13 3.39 -28.25
CA LEU A 392 -7.39 4.06 -27.21
C LEU A 392 -6.67 5.29 -27.79
N ALA A 393 -6.94 6.46 -27.24
CA ALA A 393 -6.24 7.67 -27.63
C ALA A 393 -4.72 7.54 -27.38
N PRO A 394 -3.87 8.04 -28.29
CA PRO A 394 -2.42 8.05 -28.08
C PRO A 394 -2.05 8.76 -26.77
N PHE A 395 -1.09 8.18 -26.02
CA PHE A 395 -0.62 8.74 -24.75
C PHE A 395 0.91 8.66 -24.61
N ASP A 396 1.47 9.55 -23.80
CA ASP A 396 2.89 9.54 -23.49
C ASP A 396 3.21 8.41 -22.50
N CYS A 397 4.23 7.61 -22.83
CA CYS A 397 4.58 6.43 -22.07
C CYS A 397 5.73 6.70 -21.12
N GLU A 398 5.49 6.47 -19.83
CA GLU A 398 6.46 6.61 -18.74
C GLU A 398 6.84 5.25 -18.12
N CYS A 399 6.83 4.15 -18.90
CA CYS A 399 7.07 2.80 -18.36
C CYS A 399 8.50 2.57 -17.81
N GLY A 400 9.42 3.51 -17.98
CA GLY A 400 10.79 3.43 -17.44
C GLY A 400 11.71 2.40 -18.10
N SER A 401 11.24 1.64 -19.08
CA SER A 401 12.02 0.65 -19.80
C SER A 401 13.06 1.30 -20.73
N SER A 402 14.24 0.68 -20.88
CA SER A 402 15.24 1.08 -21.89
C SER A 402 14.73 0.98 -23.32
N ARG A 403 13.62 0.27 -23.55
CA ARG A 403 12.93 0.13 -24.83
C ARG A 403 11.68 1.00 -24.96
N CYS A 404 11.51 1.96 -24.04
CA CYS A 404 10.35 2.84 -24.04
C CYS A 404 10.25 3.60 -25.36
N ARG A 405 9.05 3.56 -25.98
CA ARG A 405 8.76 4.27 -27.24
C ARG A 405 8.47 5.76 -27.04
N GLY A 406 8.39 6.21 -25.78
CA GLY A 406 8.03 7.58 -25.41
C GLY A 406 6.56 7.91 -25.64
N ARG A 407 5.91 7.31 -26.64
CA ARG A 407 4.49 7.50 -26.94
C ARG A 407 3.88 6.21 -27.47
N VAL A 408 2.74 5.82 -26.92
CA VAL A 408 1.90 4.72 -27.43
C VAL A 408 0.91 5.28 -28.44
N ARG A 409 0.77 4.61 -29.59
CA ARG A 409 -0.08 5.03 -30.69
C ARG A 409 -1.07 3.94 -31.07
N GLU A 410 -2.16 4.33 -31.71
CA GLU A 410 -3.22 3.45 -32.19
C GLU A 410 -2.75 2.44 -33.25
N ASP A 411 -1.69 2.77 -34.00
CA ASP A 411 -1.10 1.95 -35.07
C ASP A 411 0.16 1.19 -34.64
N ASP A 412 0.54 1.22 -33.37
CA ASP A 412 1.72 0.53 -32.84
C ASP A 412 1.71 -0.97 -33.17
N HIS A 413 0.54 -1.60 -33.23
CA HIS A 413 0.36 -3.02 -33.56
C HIS A 413 0.80 -3.39 -34.99
N LEU A 414 0.95 -2.42 -35.90
CA LEU A 414 1.43 -2.61 -37.25
C LEU A 414 2.94 -2.40 -37.41
N GLN A 415 3.60 -1.86 -36.41
CA GLN A 415 5.01 -1.46 -36.48
C GLN A 415 5.98 -2.65 -36.45
N PRO A 416 7.18 -2.53 -37.06
CA PRO A 416 8.16 -3.63 -37.14
C PRO A 416 8.62 -4.18 -35.80
N PHE A 417 8.63 -3.36 -34.72
CA PHE A 417 9.04 -3.82 -33.40
C PHE A 417 8.15 -4.95 -32.84
N MET A 418 6.98 -5.14 -33.39
CA MET A 418 6.04 -6.20 -33.00
C MET A 418 6.56 -7.61 -33.31
N ASP A 419 7.52 -7.76 -34.22
CA ASP A 419 8.10 -9.06 -34.58
C ASP A 419 8.74 -9.77 -33.39
N ARG A 420 9.18 -9.01 -32.38
CA ARG A 420 9.74 -9.56 -31.11
C ARG A 420 8.76 -10.37 -30.27
N TYR A 421 7.46 -10.20 -30.49
CA TYR A 421 6.42 -10.92 -29.77
C TYR A 421 6.01 -12.26 -30.41
N GLY A 422 6.44 -12.51 -31.65
CA GLY A 422 6.17 -13.77 -32.36
C GLY A 422 4.67 -14.09 -32.40
N LEU A 423 4.30 -15.21 -31.77
CA LEU A 423 2.90 -15.66 -31.72
C LEU A 423 2.08 -15.07 -30.54
N HIS A 424 2.71 -14.32 -29.64
CA HIS A 424 2.08 -13.74 -28.45
C HIS A 424 1.33 -12.44 -28.77
N LEU A 425 0.46 -12.51 -29.78
CA LEU A 425 -0.39 -11.43 -30.28
C LEU A 425 -1.84 -11.91 -30.29
N SER A 426 -2.79 -11.01 -30.08
CA SER A 426 -4.20 -11.32 -30.29
C SER A 426 -4.47 -11.75 -31.75
N ASP A 427 -5.51 -12.52 -31.98
CA ASP A 427 -5.91 -12.95 -33.32
C ASP A 427 -6.23 -11.74 -34.22
N TRP A 428 -6.84 -10.71 -33.65
CA TRP A 428 -7.13 -9.47 -34.36
C TRP A 428 -5.84 -8.79 -34.84
N VAL A 429 -4.82 -8.65 -34.00
CA VAL A 429 -3.52 -8.06 -34.39
C VAL A 429 -2.84 -8.90 -35.45
N ARG A 430 -2.83 -10.22 -35.34
CA ARG A 430 -2.26 -11.13 -36.34
C ARG A 430 -2.92 -10.96 -37.70
N GLN A 431 -4.26 -10.88 -37.73
CA GLN A 431 -5.02 -10.64 -38.98
C GLN A 431 -4.68 -9.29 -39.60
N LYS A 432 -4.62 -8.21 -38.80
CA LYS A 432 -4.28 -6.86 -39.32
C LYS A 432 -2.87 -6.81 -39.91
N ARG A 433 -1.89 -7.41 -39.21
CA ARG A 433 -0.51 -7.46 -39.71
C ARG A 433 -0.39 -8.26 -41.01
N ASN A 434 -1.06 -9.41 -41.11
CA ASN A 434 -1.06 -10.22 -42.32
C ASN A 434 -1.73 -9.51 -43.49
N SER A 435 -2.78 -8.72 -43.26
CA SER A 435 -3.49 -7.95 -44.30
C SER A 435 -2.73 -6.70 -44.73
N SER A 436 -1.74 -6.25 -43.97
CA SER A 436 -0.93 -5.05 -44.24
C SER A 436 0.44 -5.39 -44.80
N ALA A 437 0.79 -6.67 -44.95
CA ALA A 437 2.03 -7.10 -45.58
C ALA A 437 1.92 -6.79 -47.09
N PRO A 438 2.87 -6.10 -47.72
CA PRO A 438 2.90 -5.94 -49.19
C PRO A 438 3.14 -7.31 -49.81
N ASP A 439 2.42 -7.59 -50.92
CA ASP A 439 2.61 -8.76 -51.81
C ASP A 439 4.06 -8.85 -52.34
#